data_96084bb2d468ac17f50b659539fa5ba6
#
_entry.id   96084bb2d468ac17f50b659539fa5ba6
#
_cell.length_a   1.000
_cell.length_b   1.000
_cell.length_c   1.000
_cell.angle_alpha   90.00
_cell.angle_beta   90.00
_cell.angle_gamma   90.00
#
_symmetry.space_group_name_H-M   'P 1'
#
loop_
_entity.id
_entity.type
_entity.pdbx_description
1 polymer ?
#
loop_
_entity_poly.entity_id
_entity_poly.type
_entity_poly.pdbx_seq_one_letter_code
_entity_poly.pdbx_strand_id
1 'polypeptide(L)'
;MKIWVDITAPAHVLVFRPLIQLLRERGDEIEVTAREYAQTVQLLELHGIEAELIGRHGGRSRLGKLGTMATRMTGLRRWARGRHFEAALAHGSHHLTLTARSLGIPSSTTFDYEFATLQHQLGCRAATFVVVPEAIPPERLERYGVRPPKLRRYPGLKEEYYLADFEPARSALDALPLDPERVLVTVRTPPDVSLYHRKSNRLFPQVLNHLGREENVQAVVLPRTDEQRDFVRALELPSVIVPEQAVDAQSLIAFSDLVVSAGGTMNREAAALGVPVYTTYGGRLGGVDEALIREGRLRPLTDPRALELVKRDGDGGRVRRDPSLMLELLLPV
;
A
#
# COMPACT_ATOMS: atom_id res chain seq x y z
N MET A 1 10.11 -15.84 20.53
CA MET A 1 8.62 -16.00 20.44
C MET A 1 8.26 -16.76 19.18
N LYS A 2 7.09 -17.43 19.19
CA LYS A 2 6.50 -17.98 17.96
C LYS A 2 5.41 -17.05 17.43
N ILE A 3 5.61 -16.49 16.24
CA ILE A 3 4.80 -15.39 15.70
C ILE A 3 4.14 -15.78 14.38
N TRP A 4 2.84 -15.52 14.32
CA TRP A 4 2.05 -15.69 13.09
C TRP A 4 1.85 -14.37 12.38
N VAL A 5 2.26 -14.27 11.10
CA VAL A 5 2.03 -13.10 10.23
C VAL A 5 1.03 -13.45 9.14
N ASP A 6 0.01 -12.61 8.90
CA ASP A 6 -0.98 -12.83 7.84
C ASP A 6 -0.94 -11.73 6.77
N ILE A 7 -0.66 -12.13 5.53
CA ILE A 7 -0.48 -11.25 4.38
C ILE A 7 -1.67 -11.41 3.42
N THR A 8 -2.41 -10.34 3.16
CA THR A 8 -3.64 -10.40 2.37
C THR A 8 -3.63 -9.55 1.10
N ALA A 9 -2.57 -8.79 0.85
CA ALA A 9 -2.39 -7.96 -0.34
C ALA A 9 -0.90 -7.68 -0.60
N PRO A 10 -0.51 -7.30 -1.83
CA PRO A 10 0.89 -7.03 -2.20
C PRO A 10 1.60 -6.03 -1.28
N ALA A 11 0.95 -4.90 -0.96
CA ALA A 11 1.53 -3.89 -0.07
C ALA A 11 1.86 -4.42 1.34
N HIS A 12 1.17 -5.48 1.80
CA HIS A 12 1.45 -6.07 3.12
C HIS A 12 2.77 -6.84 3.16
N VAL A 13 3.19 -7.40 2.00
CA VAL A 13 4.52 -8.03 1.89
C VAL A 13 5.60 -6.99 2.19
N LEU A 14 5.51 -5.82 1.58
CA LEU A 14 6.46 -4.73 1.78
C LEU A 14 6.50 -4.26 3.23
N VAL A 15 5.33 -4.10 3.87
CA VAL A 15 5.22 -3.69 5.28
C VAL A 15 5.87 -4.72 6.21
N PHE A 16 5.60 -6.01 5.99
CA PHE A 16 6.11 -7.06 6.88
C PHE A 16 7.51 -7.54 6.56
N ARG A 17 8.05 -7.29 5.36
CA ARG A 17 9.42 -7.70 4.98
C ARG A 17 10.47 -7.29 6.03
N PRO A 18 10.66 -6.00 6.36
CA PRO A 18 11.66 -5.60 7.35
C PRO A 18 11.33 -6.10 8.75
N LEU A 19 10.06 -6.20 9.11
CA LEU A 19 9.64 -6.70 10.43
C LEU A 19 9.93 -8.19 10.58
N ILE A 20 9.71 -9.00 9.54
CA ILE A 20 10.06 -10.43 9.50
C ILE A 20 11.57 -10.60 9.61
N GLN A 21 12.35 -9.74 8.94
CA GLN A 21 13.80 -9.80 9.02
C GLN A 21 14.26 -9.52 10.46
N LEU A 22 13.80 -8.45 11.08
CA LEU A 22 14.13 -8.10 12.47
C LEU A 22 13.75 -9.21 13.46
N LEU A 23 12.58 -9.84 13.27
CA LEU A 23 12.15 -10.96 14.11
C LEU A 23 13.07 -12.17 13.95
N ARG A 24 13.50 -12.50 12.71
CA ARG A 24 14.47 -13.57 12.45
C ARG A 24 15.83 -13.29 13.07
N GLU A 25 16.34 -12.07 12.96
CA GLU A 25 17.59 -11.62 13.58
C GLU A 25 17.53 -11.71 15.12
N ARG A 26 16.36 -11.51 15.70
CA ARG A 26 16.12 -11.69 17.14
C ARG A 26 16.00 -13.16 17.56
N GLY A 27 15.94 -14.10 16.62
CA GLY A 27 15.79 -15.54 16.87
C GLY A 27 14.34 -15.98 17.13
N ASP A 28 13.34 -15.20 16.69
CA ASP A 28 11.94 -15.58 16.76
C ASP A 28 11.58 -16.61 15.66
N GLU A 29 10.65 -17.52 15.97
CA GLU A 29 10.06 -18.43 14.99
C GLU A 29 8.88 -17.74 14.30
N ILE A 30 8.93 -17.64 12.97
CA ILE A 30 7.90 -16.93 12.20
C ILE A 30 7.25 -17.88 11.22
N GLU A 31 5.94 -17.97 11.28
CA GLU A 31 5.14 -18.65 10.27
C GLU A 31 4.21 -17.63 9.59
N VAL A 32 4.19 -17.66 8.26
CA VAL A 32 3.42 -16.70 7.45
C VAL A 32 2.28 -17.42 6.76
N THR A 33 1.09 -16.84 6.84
CA THR A 33 -0.04 -17.20 5.98
C THR A 33 -0.30 -16.09 4.97
N ALA A 34 -0.66 -16.44 3.74
CA ALA A 34 -0.98 -15.46 2.73
C ALA A 34 -2.26 -15.80 1.99
N ARG A 35 -2.89 -14.77 1.43
CA ARG A 35 -4.01 -14.92 0.50
C ARG A 35 -3.51 -14.78 -0.93
N GLU A 36 -3.90 -15.70 -1.80
CA GLU A 36 -3.65 -15.59 -3.24
C GLU A 36 -4.47 -14.40 -3.80
N TYR A 37 -3.78 -13.28 -4.03
CA TYR A 37 -4.38 -12.05 -4.54
C TYR A 37 -3.35 -11.17 -5.24
N ALA A 38 -3.63 -10.78 -6.48
CA ALA A 38 -2.74 -9.94 -7.32
C ALA A 38 -1.29 -10.48 -7.28
N GLN A 39 -0.30 -9.62 -7.17
CA GLN A 39 1.12 -9.97 -7.13
C GLN A 39 1.62 -10.42 -5.74
N THR A 40 0.74 -10.79 -4.79
CA THR A 40 1.17 -11.14 -3.42
C THR A 40 2.15 -12.31 -3.41
N VAL A 41 1.87 -13.39 -4.17
CA VAL A 41 2.73 -14.57 -4.20
C VAL A 41 4.09 -14.26 -4.81
N GLN A 42 4.11 -13.56 -5.94
CA GLN A 42 5.36 -13.14 -6.60
C GLN A 42 6.24 -12.25 -5.71
N LEU A 43 5.63 -11.35 -4.94
CA LEU A 43 6.38 -10.51 -4.00
C LEU A 43 6.91 -11.31 -2.80
N LEU A 44 6.17 -12.31 -2.30
CA LEU A 44 6.67 -13.21 -1.26
C LEU A 44 7.90 -13.98 -1.75
N GLU A 45 7.83 -14.54 -2.97
CA GLU A 45 8.95 -15.26 -3.61
C GLU A 45 10.14 -14.33 -3.82
N LEU A 46 9.92 -13.12 -4.36
CA LEU A 46 10.96 -12.12 -4.60
C LEU A 46 11.72 -11.75 -3.31
N HIS A 47 11.01 -11.71 -2.18
CA HIS A 47 11.62 -11.37 -0.88
C HIS A 47 12.01 -12.58 -0.02
N GLY A 48 11.95 -13.80 -0.55
CA GLY A 48 12.33 -15.02 0.18
C GLY A 48 11.47 -15.27 1.43
N ILE A 49 10.19 -14.92 1.36
CA ILE A 49 9.23 -15.13 2.44
C ILE A 49 8.37 -16.35 2.13
N GLU A 50 8.64 -17.45 2.80
CA GLU A 50 7.81 -18.65 2.72
C GLU A 50 6.46 -18.41 3.40
N ALA A 51 5.36 -18.78 2.74
CA ALA A 51 4.02 -18.59 3.28
C ALA A 51 3.07 -19.72 2.88
N GLU A 52 2.22 -20.11 3.83
CA GLU A 52 1.09 -21.00 3.55
C GLU A 52 -0.03 -20.22 2.87
N LEU A 53 -0.43 -20.66 1.67
CA LEU A 53 -1.49 -19.99 0.91
C LEU A 53 -2.87 -20.45 1.39
N ILE A 54 -3.59 -19.59 2.11
CA ILE A 54 -4.92 -19.87 2.64
C ILE A 54 -5.94 -18.88 2.10
N GLY A 55 -6.78 -19.35 1.18
CA GLY A 55 -7.88 -18.62 0.57
C GLY A 55 -7.50 -17.79 -0.65
N ARG A 56 -8.52 -17.55 -1.48
CA ARG A 56 -8.45 -16.76 -2.72
C ARG A 56 -9.33 -15.52 -2.62
N HIS A 57 -9.14 -14.56 -3.52
CA HIS A 57 -10.00 -13.37 -3.55
C HIS A 57 -11.44 -13.73 -3.97
N GLY A 58 -12.44 -13.32 -3.17
CA GLY A 58 -13.85 -13.69 -3.35
C GLY A 58 -14.61 -12.97 -4.47
N GLY A 59 -13.93 -12.29 -5.39
CA GLY A 59 -14.55 -11.56 -6.49
C GLY A 59 -15.42 -10.36 -6.04
N ARG A 60 -16.36 -9.93 -6.92
CA ARG A 60 -17.21 -8.74 -6.71
C ARG A 60 -18.52 -9.01 -5.95
N SER A 61 -19.00 -10.25 -5.92
CA SER A 61 -20.30 -10.64 -5.33
C SER A 61 -20.28 -10.58 -3.80
N ARG A 62 -21.34 -10.09 -3.17
CA ARG A 62 -21.47 -10.03 -1.69
C ARG A 62 -21.56 -11.44 -1.07
N LEU A 63 -22.29 -12.36 -1.69
CA LEU A 63 -22.42 -13.75 -1.23
C LEU A 63 -21.10 -14.50 -1.40
N GLY A 64 -20.40 -14.29 -2.53
CA GLY A 64 -19.05 -14.83 -2.74
C GLY A 64 -18.05 -14.34 -1.68
N LYS A 65 -18.11 -13.07 -1.28
CA LYS A 65 -17.26 -12.51 -0.22
C LYS A 65 -17.54 -13.13 1.15
N LEU A 66 -18.82 -13.38 1.50
CA LEU A 66 -19.17 -14.03 2.77
C LEU A 66 -18.71 -15.50 2.79
N GLY A 67 -18.93 -16.24 1.72
CA GLY A 67 -18.49 -17.64 1.56
C GLY A 67 -16.96 -17.76 1.66
N THR A 68 -16.23 -16.93 0.94
CA THR A 68 -14.75 -16.90 1.00
C THR A 68 -14.22 -16.45 2.34
N MET A 69 -14.92 -15.55 3.04
CA MET A 69 -14.57 -15.15 4.40
C MET A 69 -14.64 -16.34 5.37
N ALA A 70 -15.77 -17.07 5.38
CA ALA A 70 -15.97 -18.22 6.27
C ALA A 70 -14.96 -19.34 5.96
N THR A 71 -14.77 -19.67 4.68
CA THR A 71 -13.80 -20.69 4.23
C THR A 71 -12.37 -20.33 4.65
N ARG A 72 -11.97 -19.07 4.46
CA ARG A 72 -10.64 -18.61 4.86
C ARG A 72 -10.45 -18.67 6.37
N MET A 73 -11.40 -18.19 7.16
CA MET A 73 -11.32 -18.27 8.63
C MET A 73 -11.23 -19.71 9.13
N THR A 74 -12.00 -20.64 8.55
CA THR A 74 -11.92 -22.06 8.87
C THR A 74 -10.55 -22.65 8.51
N GLY A 75 -10.00 -22.28 7.34
CA GLY A 75 -8.66 -22.66 6.91
C GLY A 75 -7.58 -22.17 7.88
N LEU A 76 -7.59 -20.88 8.20
CA LEU A 76 -6.66 -20.26 9.15
C LEU A 76 -6.75 -20.91 10.54
N ARG A 77 -7.97 -21.16 11.02
CA ARG A 77 -8.18 -21.80 12.31
C ARG A 77 -7.64 -23.23 12.35
N ARG A 78 -7.89 -24.02 11.28
CA ARG A 78 -7.37 -25.40 11.18
C ARG A 78 -5.85 -25.38 11.13
N TRP A 79 -5.27 -24.49 10.35
CA TRP A 79 -3.83 -24.35 10.20
C TRP A 79 -3.16 -23.89 11.51
N ALA A 80 -3.70 -22.89 12.20
CA ALA A 80 -3.09 -22.32 13.40
C ALA A 80 -3.28 -23.19 14.67
N ARG A 81 -4.29 -24.12 14.68
CA ARG A 81 -4.58 -24.94 15.85
C ARG A 81 -3.39 -25.85 16.21
N GLY A 82 -2.97 -25.82 17.47
CA GLY A 82 -1.88 -26.64 18.00
C GLY A 82 -0.46 -26.16 17.67
N ARG A 83 -0.33 -24.99 17.01
CA ARG A 83 0.97 -24.41 16.68
C ARG A 83 1.57 -23.53 17.79
N HIS A 84 0.78 -23.21 18.83
CA HIS A 84 1.21 -22.47 20.03
C HIS A 84 1.81 -21.08 19.73
N PHE A 85 1.16 -20.32 18.86
CA PHE A 85 1.57 -18.94 18.59
C PHE A 85 1.39 -18.05 19.83
N GLU A 86 2.41 -17.24 20.11
CA GLU A 86 2.43 -16.26 21.21
C GLU A 86 1.93 -14.89 20.75
N ALA A 87 2.01 -14.61 19.43
CA ALA A 87 1.50 -13.39 18.81
C ALA A 87 1.02 -13.64 17.39
N ALA A 88 0.05 -12.82 16.92
CA ALA A 88 -0.41 -12.82 15.54
C ALA A 88 -0.48 -11.39 15.00
N LEU A 89 0.15 -11.12 13.84
CA LEU A 89 0.33 -9.79 13.27
C LEU A 89 -0.30 -9.69 11.89
N ALA A 90 -1.00 -8.60 11.61
CA ALA A 90 -1.57 -8.36 10.29
C ALA A 90 -1.68 -6.86 9.93
N HIS A 91 -1.71 -6.57 8.64
CA HIS A 91 -2.14 -5.28 8.12
C HIS A 91 -3.59 -5.39 7.64
N GLY A 92 -4.53 -4.87 8.41
CA GLY A 92 -5.95 -4.82 8.07
C GLY A 92 -6.65 -6.18 7.87
N SER A 93 -6.08 -7.32 8.29
CA SER A 93 -6.72 -8.62 8.16
C SER A 93 -7.66 -8.91 9.34
N HIS A 94 -8.95 -8.64 9.16
CA HIS A 94 -9.96 -9.06 10.12
C HIS A 94 -10.10 -10.59 10.23
N HIS A 95 -9.71 -11.34 9.21
CA HIS A 95 -9.67 -12.81 9.25
C HIS A 95 -8.68 -13.31 10.28
N LEU A 96 -7.45 -12.76 10.31
CA LEU A 96 -6.46 -13.11 11.29
C LEU A 96 -6.97 -12.78 12.71
N THR A 97 -7.36 -11.53 12.95
CA THR A 97 -7.70 -11.07 14.31
C THR A 97 -8.89 -11.84 14.91
N LEU A 98 -9.92 -12.14 14.10
CA LEU A 98 -11.04 -12.99 14.52
C LEU A 98 -10.59 -14.42 14.81
N THR A 99 -9.74 -15.00 13.95
CA THR A 99 -9.23 -16.35 14.13
C THR A 99 -8.33 -16.44 15.35
N ALA A 100 -7.39 -15.52 15.51
CA ALA A 100 -6.48 -15.45 16.64
C ALA A 100 -7.26 -15.34 17.97
N ARG A 101 -8.25 -14.45 18.03
CA ARG A 101 -9.14 -14.33 19.20
C ARG A 101 -9.86 -15.65 19.54
N SER A 102 -10.34 -16.38 18.51
CA SER A 102 -11.02 -17.67 18.71
C SER A 102 -10.11 -18.80 19.22
N LEU A 103 -8.80 -18.60 19.12
CA LEU A 103 -7.75 -19.52 19.58
C LEU A 103 -7.03 -19.03 20.85
N GLY A 104 -7.42 -17.87 21.40
CA GLY A 104 -6.76 -17.26 22.55
C GLY A 104 -5.37 -16.65 22.25
N ILE A 105 -5.05 -16.41 20.96
CA ILE A 105 -3.76 -15.85 20.56
C ILE A 105 -3.84 -14.32 20.59
N PRO A 106 -2.97 -13.60 21.30
CA PRO A 106 -2.86 -12.15 21.24
C PRO A 106 -2.59 -11.68 19.82
N SER A 107 -3.30 -10.66 19.34
CA SER A 107 -3.11 -10.20 17.96
C SER A 107 -3.05 -8.69 17.83
N SER A 108 -2.20 -8.23 16.93
CA SER A 108 -2.09 -6.83 16.55
C SER A 108 -2.47 -6.62 15.08
N THR A 109 -3.19 -5.54 14.82
CA THR A 109 -3.49 -5.12 13.46
C THR A 109 -3.04 -3.69 13.23
N THR A 110 -2.45 -3.43 12.05
CA THR A 110 -2.11 -2.06 11.61
C THR A 110 -2.89 -1.70 10.37
N PHE A 111 -3.14 -0.42 10.15
CA PHE A 111 -3.73 0.13 8.92
C PHE A 111 -3.47 1.65 8.86
N ASP A 112 -3.65 2.22 7.67
CA ASP A 112 -3.39 3.62 7.37
C ASP A 112 -4.58 4.37 6.75
N TYR A 113 -5.75 3.71 6.70
CA TYR A 113 -7.01 4.29 6.22
C TYR A 113 -8.17 3.84 7.11
N GLU A 114 -8.72 4.76 7.88
CA GLU A 114 -9.68 4.46 8.94
C GLU A 114 -11.14 4.31 8.49
N PHE A 115 -11.44 4.52 7.21
CA PHE A 115 -12.83 4.46 6.72
C PHE A 115 -13.23 3.14 6.08
N ALA A 116 -12.40 2.09 6.16
CA ALA A 116 -12.77 0.72 5.80
C ALA A 116 -13.69 0.10 6.87
N THR A 117 -14.88 0.68 7.05
CA THR A 117 -15.76 0.52 8.22
C THR A 117 -16.03 -0.93 8.59
N LEU A 118 -16.49 -1.77 7.65
CA LEU A 118 -16.83 -3.18 7.95
C LEU A 118 -15.59 -3.95 8.41
N GLN A 119 -14.47 -3.76 7.75
CA GLN A 119 -13.20 -4.42 8.08
C GLN A 119 -12.74 -4.03 9.48
N HIS A 120 -12.82 -2.75 9.84
CA HIS A 120 -12.42 -2.25 11.15
C HIS A 120 -13.40 -2.62 12.27
N GLN A 121 -14.71 -2.66 12.00
CA GLN A 121 -15.70 -3.12 12.96
C GLN A 121 -15.41 -4.56 13.43
N LEU A 122 -14.98 -5.42 12.54
CA LEU A 122 -14.63 -6.80 12.85
C LEU A 122 -13.20 -6.91 13.41
N GLY A 123 -12.22 -6.39 12.65
CA GLY A 123 -10.80 -6.56 12.93
C GLY A 123 -10.34 -5.86 14.20
N CYS A 124 -10.70 -4.60 14.39
CA CYS A 124 -10.27 -3.84 15.56
C CYS A 124 -10.89 -4.36 16.85
N ARG A 125 -12.16 -4.78 16.83
CA ARG A 125 -12.81 -5.34 18.04
C ARG A 125 -12.18 -6.67 18.46
N ALA A 126 -11.71 -7.46 17.51
CA ALA A 126 -11.09 -8.76 17.78
C ALA A 126 -9.62 -8.65 18.18
N ALA A 127 -8.88 -7.68 17.65
CA ALA A 127 -7.46 -7.49 17.94
C ALA A 127 -7.20 -7.15 19.41
N THR A 128 -6.04 -7.54 19.93
CA THR A 128 -5.50 -7.10 21.22
C THR A 128 -5.03 -5.68 21.15
N PHE A 129 -4.21 -5.36 20.12
CA PHE A 129 -3.71 -4.02 19.86
C PHE A 129 -4.04 -3.56 18.42
N VAL A 130 -4.25 -2.26 18.30
CA VAL A 130 -4.45 -1.58 17.02
C VAL A 130 -3.38 -0.50 16.89
N VAL A 131 -2.51 -0.68 15.90
CA VAL A 131 -1.32 0.14 15.68
C VAL A 131 -1.53 0.97 14.43
N VAL A 132 -1.56 2.29 14.56
CA VAL A 132 -1.88 3.19 13.45
C VAL A 132 -0.96 4.41 13.41
N PRO A 133 -0.86 5.10 12.25
CA PRO A 133 -0.13 6.37 12.19
C PRO A 133 -0.71 7.41 13.14
N GLU A 134 0.14 8.24 13.73
CA GLU A 134 -0.27 9.38 14.56
C GLU A 134 -1.18 10.38 13.82
N ALA A 135 -1.09 10.42 12.50
CA ALA A 135 -1.95 11.24 11.66
C ALA A 135 -3.44 10.86 11.73
N ILE A 136 -3.77 9.62 12.17
CA ILE A 136 -5.17 9.22 12.33
C ILE A 136 -5.69 9.69 13.69
N PRO A 137 -6.72 10.57 13.74
CA PRO A 137 -7.29 11.04 14.99
C PRO A 137 -7.89 9.88 15.80
N PRO A 138 -7.55 9.73 17.11
CA PRO A 138 -8.07 8.65 17.97
C PRO A 138 -9.59 8.57 17.98
N GLU A 139 -10.28 9.71 17.92
CA GLU A 139 -11.75 9.82 17.97
C GLU A 139 -12.41 9.10 16.78
N ARG A 140 -11.73 9.05 15.64
CA ARG A 140 -12.21 8.31 14.46
C ARG A 140 -12.19 6.80 14.65
N LEU A 141 -11.42 6.30 15.63
CA LEU A 141 -11.23 4.88 15.91
C LEU A 141 -12.14 4.37 17.02
N GLU A 142 -12.67 5.25 17.87
CA GLU A 142 -13.52 4.86 19.00
C GLU A 142 -14.75 4.05 18.60
N ARG A 143 -15.36 4.38 17.46
CA ARG A 143 -16.50 3.63 16.90
C ARG A 143 -16.18 2.16 16.58
N TYR A 144 -14.89 1.82 16.45
CA TYR A 144 -14.39 0.46 16.24
C TYR A 144 -13.97 -0.21 17.56
N GLY A 145 -14.21 0.44 18.70
CA GLY A 145 -13.83 -0.05 20.04
C GLY A 145 -12.32 0.09 20.30
N VAL A 146 -11.65 1.04 19.65
CA VAL A 146 -10.23 1.28 19.84
C VAL A 146 -10.03 2.48 20.74
N ARG A 147 -9.51 2.22 21.95
CA ARG A 147 -9.20 3.18 23.00
C ARG A 147 -7.95 2.74 23.76
N PRO A 148 -7.27 3.59 24.52
CA PRO A 148 -6.21 3.14 25.43
C PRO A 148 -6.68 2.03 26.38
N PRO A 149 -5.88 1.00 26.70
CA PRO A 149 -4.49 0.78 26.24
C PRO A 149 -4.36 0.06 24.88
N LYS A 150 -5.48 -0.24 24.19
CA LYS A 150 -5.52 -0.99 22.94
C LYS A 150 -4.91 -0.22 21.77
N LEU A 151 -5.06 1.11 21.76
CA LEU A 151 -4.54 1.99 20.73
C LEU A 151 -3.04 2.25 20.95
N ARG A 152 -2.24 1.92 19.94
CA ARG A 152 -0.83 2.28 19.85
C ARG A 152 -0.61 3.09 18.57
N ARG A 153 0.31 4.04 18.58
CA ARG A 153 0.48 4.96 17.46
C ARG A 153 1.96 5.11 17.12
N TYR A 154 2.25 5.16 15.82
CA TYR A 154 3.61 5.38 15.31
C TYR A 154 3.67 6.70 14.52
N PRO A 155 4.82 7.44 14.58
CA PRO A 155 5.02 8.66 13.83
C PRO A 155 5.21 8.41 12.34
N GLY A 156 4.80 9.36 11.51
CA GLY A 156 5.00 9.34 10.07
C GLY A 156 4.18 8.31 9.30
N LEU A 157 4.75 7.81 8.21
CA LEU A 157 4.11 6.87 7.29
C LEU A 157 4.70 5.48 7.46
N LYS A 158 3.89 4.42 7.25
CA LYS A 158 4.42 3.04 7.22
C LYS A 158 5.44 2.84 6.09
N GLU A 159 5.33 3.64 5.04
CA GLU A 159 6.25 3.70 3.90
C GLU A 159 7.65 4.13 4.33
N GLU A 160 7.76 5.04 5.28
CA GLU A 160 9.04 5.53 5.83
C GLU A 160 9.81 4.43 6.59
N TYR A 161 9.10 3.40 7.08
CA TYR A 161 9.67 2.24 7.76
C TYR A 161 10.10 1.15 6.77
N TYR A 162 9.20 0.74 5.86
CA TYR A 162 9.54 -0.36 4.95
C TYR A 162 10.43 0.06 3.76
N LEU A 163 10.56 1.35 3.51
CA LEU A 163 11.52 1.90 2.55
C LEU A 163 12.82 2.37 3.23
N ALA A 164 13.01 2.15 4.53
CA ALA A 164 14.18 2.64 5.25
C ALA A 164 15.51 2.12 4.66
N ASP A 165 15.55 0.84 4.33
CA ASP A 165 16.69 0.13 3.71
C ASP A 165 16.62 0.06 2.18
N PHE A 166 15.58 0.63 1.56
CA PHE A 166 15.42 0.62 0.11
C PHE A 166 16.43 1.54 -0.57
N GLU A 167 17.17 1.00 -1.53
CA GLU A 167 18.04 1.77 -2.42
C GLU A 167 17.53 1.64 -3.85
N PRO A 168 17.22 2.77 -4.53
CA PRO A 168 16.70 2.75 -5.88
C PRO A 168 17.73 2.20 -6.87
N ALA A 169 17.32 1.25 -7.69
CA ALA A 169 18.15 0.66 -8.74
C ALA A 169 17.89 1.35 -10.08
N ARG A 170 18.87 2.09 -10.62
CA ARG A 170 18.71 2.76 -11.91
C ARG A 170 18.49 1.78 -13.07
N SER A 171 19.04 0.57 -12.97
CA SER A 171 18.81 -0.52 -13.91
C SER A 171 17.34 -0.92 -14.07
N ALA A 172 16.49 -0.62 -13.09
CA ALA A 172 15.05 -0.82 -13.20
C ALA A 172 14.39 0.05 -14.31
N LEU A 173 15.09 1.08 -14.77
CA LEU A 173 14.63 2.00 -15.83
C LEU A 173 15.19 1.66 -17.21
N ASP A 174 16.18 0.76 -17.31
CA ASP A 174 16.91 0.48 -18.57
C ASP A 174 15.99 -0.10 -19.67
N ALA A 175 14.89 -0.73 -19.30
CA ALA A 175 13.88 -1.23 -20.23
C ALA A 175 12.92 -0.16 -20.76
N LEU A 176 13.02 1.08 -20.26
CA LEU A 176 12.16 2.19 -20.66
C LEU A 176 12.93 3.16 -21.57
N PRO A 177 12.34 3.62 -22.67
CA PRO A 177 12.97 4.57 -23.58
C PRO A 177 12.95 6.00 -23.00
N LEU A 178 13.72 6.22 -21.92
CA LEU A 178 13.74 7.49 -21.18
C LEU A 178 14.86 8.39 -21.66
N ASP A 179 14.52 9.66 -21.82
CA ASP A 179 15.46 10.75 -22.06
C ASP A 179 15.79 11.45 -20.71
N PRO A 180 17.04 11.47 -20.26
CA PRO A 180 17.41 12.06 -18.97
C PRO A 180 17.15 13.58 -18.89
N GLU A 181 17.06 14.28 -20.02
CA GLU A 181 16.82 15.73 -20.05
C GLU A 181 15.34 16.09 -19.89
N ARG A 182 14.44 15.13 -20.14
CA ARG A 182 12.99 15.35 -20.04
C ARG A 182 12.49 15.09 -18.61
N VAL A 183 11.43 15.80 -18.21
CA VAL A 183 10.76 15.61 -16.92
C VAL A 183 10.11 14.23 -16.86
N LEU A 184 10.53 13.40 -15.92
CA LEU A 184 9.98 12.06 -15.71
C LEU A 184 8.79 12.12 -14.78
N VAL A 185 7.60 11.79 -15.28
CA VAL A 185 6.37 11.74 -14.50
C VAL A 185 5.89 10.29 -14.37
N THR A 186 5.79 9.77 -13.17
CA THR A 186 5.13 8.46 -12.94
C THR A 186 3.65 8.66 -12.70
N VAL A 187 2.83 7.99 -13.50
CA VAL A 187 1.36 8.07 -13.42
C VAL A 187 0.77 6.72 -13.07
N ARG A 188 -0.03 6.64 -12.01
CA ARG A 188 -0.77 5.41 -11.66
C ARG A 188 -2.24 5.55 -12.03
N THR A 189 -2.76 4.61 -12.80
CA THR A 189 -4.18 4.57 -13.14
C THR A 189 -5.06 4.43 -11.88
N PRO A 190 -6.27 5.05 -11.88
CA PRO A 190 -7.24 4.87 -10.81
C PRO A 190 -7.64 3.40 -10.62
N PRO A 191 -8.11 2.99 -9.42
CA PRO A 191 -8.66 1.64 -9.23
C PRO A 191 -9.91 1.42 -10.09
N ASP A 192 -10.01 0.25 -10.60
CA ASP A 192 -10.84 -0.45 -11.55
C ASP A 192 -12.12 0.13 -12.15
N VAL A 193 -12.91 0.87 -11.53
CA VAL A 193 -14.29 1.09 -12.01
C VAL A 193 -14.45 2.44 -12.67
N SER A 194 -13.46 3.30 -12.54
CA SER A 194 -13.62 4.72 -12.80
C SER A 194 -13.26 5.17 -14.23
N LEU A 195 -12.62 4.34 -15.04
CA LEU A 195 -12.28 4.73 -16.42
C LEU A 195 -13.52 4.80 -17.33
N TYR A 196 -14.47 3.89 -17.15
CA TYR A 196 -15.69 3.80 -17.95
C TYR A 196 -16.90 4.49 -17.31
N HIS A 197 -16.96 4.63 -15.99
CA HIS A 197 -17.99 5.39 -15.33
C HIS A 197 -17.67 6.88 -15.32
N ARG A 198 -18.20 7.60 -16.29
CA ARG A 198 -18.03 9.04 -16.55
C ARG A 198 -18.28 9.98 -15.35
N LYS A 199 -18.66 9.46 -14.18
CA LYS A 199 -19.00 10.27 -12.99
C LYS A 199 -17.93 10.35 -11.91
N SER A 200 -16.92 9.43 -11.87
CA SER A 200 -16.02 9.35 -10.70
C SER A 200 -14.59 9.84 -10.91
N ASN A 201 -14.06 9.89 -12.13
CA ASN A 201 -12.73 10.50 -12.37
C ASN A 201 -12.58 11.04 -13.80
N ARG A 202 -13.21 12.17 -14.07
CA ARG A 202 -13.04 12.91 -15.34
C ARG A 202 -11.64 13.51 -15.48
N LEU A 203 -10.92 13.66 -14.38
CA LEU A 203 -9.63 14.32 -14.33
C LEU A 203 -8.51 13.46 -14.93
N PHE A 204 -8.55 12.13 -14.75
CA PHE A 204 -7.48 11.25 -15.19
C PHE A 204 -7.22 11.30 -16.72
N PRO A 205 -8.22 11.20 -17.60
CA PRO A 205 -8.00 11.42 -19.05
C PRO A 205 -7.46 12.81 -19.39
N GLN A 206 -7.86 13.84 -18.63
CA GLN A 206 -7.37 15.20 -18.84
C GLN A 206 -5.89 15.31 -18.44
N VAL A 207 -5.48 14.65 -17.36
CA VAL A 207 -4.08 14.54 -16.93
C VAL A 207 -3.25 13.86 -18.02
N LEU A 208 -3.71 12.72 -18.55
CA LEU A 208 -3.01 12.01 -19.61
C LEU A 208 -2.87 12.88 -20.87
N ASN A 209 -3.95 13.54 -21.29
CA ASN A 209 -3.90 14.44 -22.45
C ASN A 209 -2.98 15.64 -22.25
N HIS A 210 -2.93 16.20 -21.04
CA HIS A 210 -2.03 17.30 -20.72
C HIS A 210 -0.57 16.84 -20.77
N LEU A 211 -0.20 15.82 -19.99
CA LEU A 211 1.15 15.26 -19.95
C LEU A 211 1.61 14.73 -21.31
N GLY A 212 0.70 14.10 -22.06
CA GLY A 212 1.02 13.46 -23.33
C GLY A 212 1.32 14.42 -24.47
N ARG A 213 1.01 15.71 -24.32
CA ARG A 213 1.28 16.77 -25.33
C ARG A 213 2.46 17.67 -24.98
N GLU A 214 3.00 17.54 -23.76
CA GLU A 214 4.14 18.33 -23.31
C GLU A 214 5.44 17.71 -23.85
N GLU A 215 6.17 18.43 -24.71
CA GLU A 215 7.38 17.94 -25.37
C GLU A 215 8.53 17.67 -24.40
N ASN A 216 8.63 18.45 -23.31
CA ASN A 216 9.66 18.31 -22.28
C ASN A 216 9.33 17.25 -21.22
N VAL A 217 8.21 16.52 -21.35
CA VAL A 217 7.73 15.52 -20.40
C VAL A 217 7.79 14.12 -21.00
N GLN A 218 8.05 13.14 -20.17
CA GLN A 218 7.87 11.71 -20.44
C GLN A 218 7.08 11.10 -19.28
N ALA A 219 5.84 10.68 -19.57
CA ALA A 219 4.91 10.17 -18.58
C ALA A 219 4.87 8.64 -18.63
N VAL A 220 5.49 7.96 -17.65
CA VAL A 220 5.39 6.50 -17.51
C VAL A 220 4.11 6.16 -16.80
N VAL A 221 3.17 5.56 -17.53
CA VAL A 221 1.86 5.18 -17.00
C VAL A 221 1.85 3.72 -16.60
N LEU A 222 1.53 3.46 -15.33
CA LEU A 222 1.44 2.13 -14.75
C LEU A 222 -0.02 1.68 -14.66
N PRO A 223 -0.55 0.90 -15.62
CA PRO A 223 -1.91 0.38 -15.57
C PRO A 223 -2.06 -0.71 -14.51
N ARG A 224 -3.29 -0.95 -14.05
CA ARG A 224 -3.64 -2.01 -13.10
C ARG A 224 -4.24 -3.23 -13.79
N THR A 225 -4.80 -3.05 -14.98
CA THR A 225 -5.45 -4.09 -15.79
C THR A 225 -5.05 -3.92 -17.25
N ASP A 226 -5.25 -4.97 -18.03
CA ASP A 226 -4.97 -4.95 -19.47
C ASP A 226 -5.89 -3.96 -20.19
N GLU A 227 -7.15 -3.86 -19.77
CA GLU A 227 -8.09 -2.88 -20.34
C GLU A 227 -7.63 -1.43 -20.12
N GLN A 228 -7.01 -1.15 -18.96
CA GLN A 228 -6.42 0.17 -18.71
C GLN A 228 -5.19 0.41 -19.57
N ARG A 229 -4.37 -0.63 -19.80
CA ARG A 229 -3.21 -0.58 -20.68
C ARG A 229 -3.65 -0.25 -22.11
N ASP A 230 -4.62 -0.99 -22.64
CA ASP A 230 -5.13 -0.82 -23.98
C ASP A 230 -5.77 0.57 -24.18
N PHE A 231 -6.53 1.02 -23.18
CA PHE A 231 -7.09 2.37 -23.18
C PHE A 231 -6.01 3.46 -23.27
N VAL A 232 -4.94 3.37 -22.47
CA VAL A 232 -3.87 4.38 -22.49
C VAL A 232 -3.11 4.35 -23.81
N ARG A 233 -2.82 3.17 -24.35
CA ARG A 233 -2.15 3.01 -25.65
C ARG A 233 -2.97 3.56 -26.80
N ALA A 234 -4.29 3.34 -26.79
CA ALA A 234 -5.20 3.85 -27.82
C ALA A 234 -5.31 5.39 -27.86
N LEU A 235 -4.80 6.10 -26.88
CA LEU A 235 -4.73 7.56 -26.91
C LEU A 235 -3.60 8.09 -27.82
N GLU A 236 -2.64 7.25 -28.19
CA GLU A 236 -1.50 7.58 -29.07
C GLU A 236 -0.78 8.88 -28.71
N LEU A 237 -0.58 9.12 -27.41
CA LEU A 237 0.02 10.35 -26.87
C LEU A 237 1.56 10.25 -26.91
N PRO A 238 2.27 11.18 -27.62
CA PRO A 238 3.70 11.04 -27.91
C PRO A 238 4.60 11.04 -26.67
N SER A 239 4.20 11.70 -25.58
CA SER A 239 4.97 11.75 -24.33
C SER A 239 4.55 10.71 -23.31
N VAL A 240 3.64 9.78 -23.66
CA VAL A 240 3.17 8.71 -22.78
C VAL A 240 3.90 7.41 -23.09
N ILE A 241 4.47 6.81 -22.05
CA ILE A 241 5.15 5.51 -22.09
C ILE A 241 4.35 4.52 -21.25
N VAL A 242 3.94 3.41 -21.85
CA VAL A 242 3.29 2.30 -21.14
C VAL A 242 4.24 1.10 -21.15
N PRO A 243 4.80 0.70 -20.00
CA PRO A 243 5.76 -0.40 -19.94
C PRO A 243 5.18 -1.71 -20.50
N GLU A 244 6.00 -2.45 -21.27
CA GLU A 244 5.63 -3.78 -21.78
C GLU A 244 5.61 -4.81 -20.66
N GLN A 245 6.55 -4.72 -19.73
CA GLN A 245 6.73 -5.62 -18.62
C GLN A 245 6.50 -4.92 -17.27
N ALA A 246 6.42 -5.69 -16.21
CA ALA A 246 6.38 -5.15 -14.86
C ALA A 246 7.69 -4.39 -14.56
N VAL A 247 7.55 -3.17 -14.04
CA VAL A 247 8.68 -2.31 -13.62
C VAL A 247 8.75 -2.31 -12.10
N ASP A 248 9.96 -2.15 -11.56
CA ASP A 248 10.10 -1.79 -10.15
C ASP A 248 9.55 -0.39 -9.92
N ALA A 249 8.32 -0.35 -9.41
CA ALA A 249 7.59 0.90 -9.22
C ALA A 249 8.26 1.81 -8.17
N GLN A 250 8.94 1.24 -7.18
CA GLN A 250 9.60 2.02 -6.11
C GLN A 250 10.84 2.73 -6.67
N SER A 251 11.67 2.03 -7.46
CA SER A 251 12.79 2.66 -8.15
C SER A 251 12.30 3.71 -9.17
N LEU A 252 11.25 3.40 -9.94
CA LEU A 252 10.68 4.37 -10.89
C LEU A 252 10.19 5.64 -10.17
N ILE A 253 9.48 5.51 -9.04
CA ILE A 253 9.06 6.65 -8.22
C ILE A 253 10.27 7.43 -7.74
N ALA A 254 11.29 6.77 -7.20
CA ALA A 254 12.47 7.43 -6.63
C ALA A 254 13.22 8.28 -7.66
N PHE A 255 13.26 7.85 -8.92
CA PHE A 255 13.87 8.59 -10.04
C PHE A 255 12.93 9.55 -10.73
N SER A 256 11.64 9.54 -10.43
CA SER A 256 10.68 10.48 -11.02
C SER A 256 10.86 11.89 -10.48
N ASP A 257 10.62 12.86 -11.34
CA ASP A 257 10.54 14.27 -10.97
C ASP A 257 9.17 14.58 -10.33
N LEU A 258 8.14 13.81 -10.72
CA LEU A 258 6.75 13.98 -10.25
C LEU A 258 5.98 12.67 -10.27
N VAL A 259 5.07 12.50 -9.32
CA VAL A 259 4.11 11.39 -9.30
C VAL A 259 2.67 11.91 -9.36
N VAL A 260 1.84 11.30 -10.21
CA VAL A 260 0.39 11.56 -10.24
C VAL A 260 -0.35 10.25 -10.03
N SER A 261 -1.15 10.15 -8.97
CA SER A 261 -1.83 8.91 -8.63
C SER A 261 -3.19 9.15 -7.96
N ALA A 262 -4.11 8.20 -8.12
CA ALA A 262 -5.35 8.14 -7.34
C ALA A 262 -5.30 7.07 -6.22
N GLY A 263 -4.12 6.51 -5.94
CA GLY A 263 -3.93 5.41 -4.99
C GLY A 263 -3.17 5.83 -3.74
N GLY A 264 -3.64 5.43 -2.55
CA GLY A 264 -3.02 5.80 -1.29
C GLY A 264 -1.55 5.36 -1.16
N THR A 265 -1.23 4.08 -1.46
CA THR A 265 0.13 3.53 -1.28
C THR A 265 1.17 4.27 -2.12
N MET A 266 0.93 4.44 -3.43
CA MET A 266 1.91 5.11 -4.30
C MET A 266 2.11 6.59 -3.92
N ASN A 267 1.05 7.30 -3.54
CA ASN A 267 1.16 8.67 -3.05
C ASN A 267 2.06 8.76 -1.81
N ARG A 268 1.91 7.81 -0.89
CA ARG A 268 2.69 7.77 0.35
C ARG A 268 4.12 7.28 0.13
N GLU A 269 4.35 6.35 -0.80
CA GLU A 269 5.70 5.95 -1.23
C GLU A 269 6.44 7.15 -1.85
N ALA A 270 5.79 7.89 -2.74
CA ALA A 270 6.36 9.11 -3.30
C ALA A 270 6.68 10.16 -2.22
N ALA A 271 5.74 10.40 -1.30
CA ALA A 271 5.97 11.32 -0.17
C ALA A 271 7.11 10.85 0.75
N ALA A 272 7.23 9.54 1.04
CA ALA A 272 8.31 8.98 1.86
C ALA A 272 9.68 9.09 1.17
N LEU A 273 9.70 8.93 -0.16
CA LEU A 273 10.90 9.08 -1.00
C LEU A 273 11.23 10.54 -1.32
N GLY A 274 10.46 11.51 -0.82
CA GLY A 274 10.69 12.93 -1.06
C GLY A 274 10.36 13.38 -2.49
N VAL A 275 9.55 12.62 -3.22
CA VAL A 275 9.15 12.94 -4.60
C VAL A 275 7.86 13.76 -4.57
N PRO A 276 7.79 14.91 -5.26
CA PRO A 276 6.55 15.66 -5.42
C PRO A 276 5.43 14.78 -5.93
N VAL A 277 4.26 14.85 -5.27
CA VAL A 277 3.15 13.98 -5.64
C VAL A 277 1.81 14.71 -5.63
N TYR A 278 1.04 14.47 -6.68
CA TYR A 278 -0.33 14.95 -6.83
C TYR A 278 -1.32 13.79 -6.78
N THR A 279 -2.41 13.99 -6.04
CA THR A 279 -3.50 13.01 -5.97
C THR A 279 -4.70 13.44 -6.78
N THR A 280 -5.20 12.53 -7.62
CA THR A 280 -6.49 12.66 -8.32
C THR A 280 -7.61 11.92 -7.57
N TYR A 281 -7.39 11.52 -6.33
CA TYR A 281 -8.38 10.79 -5.54
C TYR A 281 -9.54 11.71 -5.13
N GLY A 282 -10.73 11.41 -5.62
CA GLY A 282 -11.96 12.16 -5.33
C GLY A 282 -12.83 11.57 -4.21
N GLY A 283 -12.34 10.56 -3.48
CA GLY A 283 -13.05 9.94 -2.38
C GLY A 283 -12.80 10.62 -1.03
N ARG A 284 -13.27 10.00 0.05
CA ARG A 284 -13.02 10.49 1.41
C ARG A 284 -11.55 10.29 1.78
N LEU A 285 -10.86 11.37 2.10
CA LEU A 285 -9.47 11.34 2.56
C LEU A 285 -9.38 10.74 3.97
N GLY A 286 -8.38 9.90 4.23
CA GLY A 286 -8.02 9.44 5.56
C GLY A 286 -7.12 10.42 6.28
N GLY A 287 -6.96 10.27 7.60
CA GLY A 287 -6.13 11.15 8.43
C GLY A 287 -4.68 11.27 7.95
N VAL A 288 -4.13 10.21 7.37
CA VAL A 288 -2.78 10.22 6.78
C VAL A 288 -2.71 11.15 5.57
N ASP A 289 -3.66 11.04 4.64
CA ASP A 289 -3.67 11.89 3.44
C ASP A 289 -3.99 13.35 3.79
N GLU A 290 -4.90 13.58 4.76
CA GLU A 290 -5.19 14.92 5.31
C GLU A 290 -3.94 15.57 5.93
N ALA A 291 -3.11 14.79 6.65
CA ALA A 291 -1.86 15.27 7.23
C ALA A 291 -0.84 15.61 6.14
N LEU A 292 -0.64 14.73 5.18
CA LEU A 292 0.28 14.96 4.06
C LEU A 292 -0.10 16.21 3.24
N ILE A 293 -1.39 16.46 3.03
CA ILE A 293 -1.87 17.67 2.33
C ILE A 293 -1.55 18.92 3.16
N ARG A 294 -1.80 18.88 4.46
CA ARG A 294 -1.51 19.99 5.38
C ARG A 294 -0.01 20.30 5.48
N GLU A 295 0.83 19.27 5.35
CA GLU A 295 2.30 19.38 5.32
C GLU A 295 2.86 19.75 3.94
N GLY A 296 2.03 19.83 2.91
CA GLY A 296 2.46 20.11 1.53
C GLY A 296 3.17 18.94 0.84
N ARG A 297 3.19 17.74 1.45
CA ARG A 297 3.81 16.51 0.92
C ARG A 297 2.90 15.75 -0.05
N LEU A 298 1.61 16.09 -0.11
CA LEU A 298 0.63 15.56 -1.05
C LEU A 298 -0.24 16.73 -1.54
N ARG A 299 -0.34 16.91 -2.84
CA ARG A 299 -1.11 18.02 -3.43
C ARG A 299 -2.37 17.49 -4.12
N PRO A 300 -3.59 17.92 -3.72
CA PRO A 300 -4.80 17.58 -4.46
C PRO A 300 -4.76 18.20 -5.86
N LEU A 301 -5.00 17.40 -6.89
CA LEU A 301 -5.07 17.87 -8.27
C LEU A 301 -6.54 18.03 -8.68
N THR A 302 -6.90 19.23 -9.13
CA THR A 302 -8.24 19.55 -9.65
C THR A 302 -8.19 20.04 -11.10
N ASP A 303 -7.04 20.57 -11.53
CA ASP A 303 -6.76 21.03 -12.89
C ASP A 303 -5.39 20.50 -13.32
N PRO A 304 -5.26 19.75 -14.43
CA PRO A 304 -3.96 19.26 -14.92
C PRO A 304 -2.91 20.35 -15.14
N ARG A 305 -3.34 21.56 -15.46
CA ARG A 305 -2.43 22.71 -15.68
C ARG A 305 -1.74 23.20 -14.40
N ALA A 306 -2.19 22.73 -13.24
CA ALA A 306 -1.53 23.01 -11.96
C ALA A 306 -0.33 22.11 -11.67
N LEU A 307 -0.01 21.15 -12.55
CA LEU A 307 1.18 20.30 -12.43
C LEU A 307 2.44 21.13 -12.65
N GLU A 308 3.35 21.08 -11.68
CA GLU A 308 4.68 21.70 -11.79
C GLU A 308 5.61 20.73 -12.53
N LEU A 309 5.73 20.89 -13.85
CA LEU A 309 6.49 20.00 -14.74
C LEU A 309 7.95 20.50 -14.86
N VAL A 310 8.71 20.30 -13.79
CA VAL A 310 10.12 20.71 -13.69
C VAL A 310 10.99 19.54 -13.25
N LYS A 311 12.27 19.54 -13.72
CA LYS A 311 13.25 18.57 -13.23
C LYS A 311 13.48 18.77 -11.74
N ARG A 312 13.56 17.68 -11.02
CA ARG A 312 13.84 17.70 -9.58
C ARG A 312 15.35 17.73 -9.34
N ASP A 313 15.78 18.66 -8.51
CA ASP A 313 17.16 18.72 -8.05
C ASP A 313 17.31 17.92 -6.73
N GLY A 314 18.15 16.89 -6.75
CA GLY A 314 18.55 16.14 -5.57
C GLY A 314 17.48 15.21 -4.95
N ASP A 315 17.71 14.81 -3.72
CA ASP A 315 17.01 13.72 -3.02
C ASP A 315 15.71 14.15 -2.29
N GLY A 316 15.19 15.33 -2.55
CA GLY A 316 13.84 15.83 -2.21
C GLY A 316 13.39 15.70 -0.75
N GLY A 317 14.26 15.33 0.20
CA GLY A 317 13.89 15.21 1.62
C GLY A 317 13.27 13.84 1.96
N ARG A 318 13.81 12.75 1.44
CA ARG A 318 13.45 11.38 1.80
C ARG A 318 13.46 11.18 3.32
N VAL A 319 12.41 10.57 3.86
CA VAL A 319 12.29 10.25 5.27
C VAL A 319 12.48 8.75 5.49
N ARG A 320 13.41 8.38 6.39
CA ARG A 320 13.67 6.99 6.80
C ARG A 320 13.39 6.86 8.29
N ARG A 321 12.71 5.79 8.69
CA ARG A 321 12.44 5.47 10.10
C ARG A 321 12.82 4.03 10.39
N ASP A 322 13.29 3.80 11.61
CA ASP A 322 13.69 2.46 12.06
C ASP A 322 12.47 1.54 12.17
N PRO A 323 12.43 0.41 11.42
CA PRO A 323 11.34 -0.55 11.50
C PRO A 323 11.15 -1.18 12.88
N SER A 324 12.17 -1.16 13.75
CA SER A 324 12.09 -1.69 15.11
C SER A 324 11.02 -0.98 15.93
N LEU A 325 10.84 0.33 15.74
CA LEU A 325 9.80 1.10 16.42
C LEU A 325 8.39 0.60 16.10
N MET A 326 8.15 0.24 14.85
CA MET A 326 6.85 -0.34 14.44
C MET A 326 6.70 -1.75 14.99
N LEU A 327 7.76 -2.55 14.99
CA LEU A 327 7.76 -3.91 15.52
C LEU A 327 7.41 -3.93 17.01
N GLU A 328 8.04 -3.07 17.82
CA GLU A 328 7.78 -2.95 19.26
C GLU A 328 6.30 -2.62 19.54
N LEU A 329 5.71 -1.72 18.75
CA LEU A 329 4.29 -1.39 18.89
C LEU A 329 3.35 -2.54 18.50
N LEU A 330 3.78 -3.41 17.59
CA LEU A 330 2.98 -4.55 17.12
C LEU A 330 3.06 -5.75 18.06
N LEU A 331 4.13 -5.90 18.83
CA LEU A 331 4.28 -7.04 19.73
C LEU A 331 3.45 -6.86 21.00
N PRO A 332 2.85 -7.97 21.52
CA PRO A 332 2.12 -7.96 22.78
C PRO A 332 3.07 -8.07 23.99
N VAL A 333 3.87 -7.05 24.22
CA VAL A 333 4.72 -7.00 25.44
C VAL A 333 4.06 -6.12 26.48
#